data_ef646de0f4630ae6a947d6c6da10dd6f
#
_entry.id   ef646de0f4630ae6a947d6c6da10dd6f
#
_cell.length_a   1.000
_cell.length_b   1.000
_cell.length_c   1.000
_cell.angle_alpha   90.00
_cell.angle_beta   90.00
_cell.angle_gamma   90.00
#
_symmetry.space_group_name_H-M   'P 1'
#
loop_
_entity.id
_entity.type
_entity.pdbx_description
1 polymer ?
#
loop_
_entity_poly.entity_id
_entity_poly.type
_entity_poly.pdbx_seq_one_letter_code
_entity_poly.pdbx_strand_id
1 'polypeptide(L)'
;GNRTEETYVLGNYGNIQRDGESGASTQSLRDHSAYSVLLATFTNTDTRVVTVFQVRWFSGGELRRTFGLAHCELDIKTDFQPFDGKGMWRRRLESSHKGNRTMVEFFEGPVGYADRITQLFGMRSVKALSLFNQIVGVKVLDDLDDFIRTNMLEEQHAESQYIMLKDSVKT
;
A
#
# COMPACT_ATOMS: atom_id res chain seq x y z
N GLY A 1 13.98 -16.90 -5.81
CA GLY A 1 12.83 -17.12 -6.68
C GLY A 1 12.09 -15.82 -6.88
N ASN A 2 11.85 -15.45 -8.13
CA ASN A 2 11.12 -14.22 -8.47
C ASN A 2 9.66 -14.37 -8.04
N ARG A 3 9.30 -13.75 -6.92
CA ARG A 3 7.91 -13.61 -6.52
C ARG A 3 7.31 -12.42 -7.28
N THR A 4 6.35 -12.72 -8.14
CA THR A 4 5.53 -11.70 -8.84
C THR A 4 4.23 -11.45 -8.08
N GLU A 5 3.50 -10.39 -8.41
CA GLU A 5 2.16 -10.15 -7.85
C GLU A 5 1.22 -11.33 -8.13
N GLU A 6 1.30 -11.91 -9.31
CA GLU A 6 0.52 -13.08 -9.72
C GLU A 6 0.82 -14.30 -8.84
N THR A 7 2.10 -14.64 -8.67
CA THR A 7 2.51 -15.78 -7.83
C THR A 7 2.10 -15.59 -6.36
N TYR A 8 2.01 -14.33 -5.91
CA TYR A 8 1.52 -14.02 -4.58
C TYR A 8 0.01 -14.25 -4.46
N VAL A 9 -0.81 -13.78 -5.42
CA VAL A 9 -2.26 -13.98 -5.40
C VAL A 9 -2.62 -15.45 -5.52
N LEU A 10 -1.93 -16.21 -6.38
CA LEU A 10 -2.12 -17.65 -6.54
C LEU A 10 -1.56 -18.45 -5.37
N GLY A 11 -0.63 -17.87 -4.58
CA GLY A 11 0.02 -18.57 -3.48
C GLY A 11 0.90 -19.70 -3.97
N ASN A 12 1.77 -19.43 -4.96
CA ASN A 12 2.70 -20.42 -5.49
C ASN A 12 3.72 -20.80 -4.42
N TYR A 13 3.89 -22.10 -4.17
CA TYR A 13 4.73 -22.60 -3.07
C TYR A 13 5.77 -23.63 -3.47
N GLY A 14 5.68 -24.25 -4.64
CA GLY A 14 6.61 -25.28 -5.09
C GLY A 14 6.51 -25.57 -6.57
N ASN A 15 7.56 -26.21 -7.08
CA ASN A 15 7.58 -26.82 -8.40
C ASN A 15 7.73 -28.33 -8.22
N ILE A 16 6.82 -29.12 -8.78
CA ILE A 16 6.92 -30.57 -8.81
C ILE A 16 7.30 -30.99 -10.22
N GLN A 17 8.38 -31.73 -10.32
CA GLN A 17 8.73 -32.45 -11.52
C GLN A 17 8.22 -33.88 -11.36
N ARG A 18 7.24 -34.28 -12.16
CA ARG A 18 6.80 -35.68 -12.19
C ARG A 18 7.73 -36.50 -13.11
N ASP A 19 8.08 -37.68 -12.66
CA ASP A 19 8.86 -38.61 -13.47
C ASP A 19 8.11 -38.90 -14.77
N GLY A 20 8.77 -38.58 -15.91
CA GLY A 20 8.24 -38.80 -17.26
C GLY A 20 7.64 -37.55 -17.94
N GLU A 21 7.53 -36.40 -17.28
CA GLU A 21 7.13 -35.16 -17.91
C GLU A 21 8.34 -34.22 -18.09
N SER A 22 8.52 -33.70 -19.32
CA SER A 22 9.53 -32.69 -19.60
C SER A 22 9.04 -31.30 -19.18
N GLY A 23 9.03 -31.02 -17.86
CA GLY A 23 8.67 -29.71 -17.32
C GLY A 23 8.30 -29.78 -15.84
N ALA A 24 8.74 -28.79 -15.07
CA ALA A 24 8.30 -28.61 -13.69
C ALA A 24 6.93 -27.91 -13.67
N SER A 25 5.92 -28.53 -13.07
CA SER A 25 4.63 -27.87 -12.87
C SER A 25 4.64 -27.07 -11.57
N THR A 26 4.26 -25.80 -11.66
CA THR A 26 4.15 -24.91 -10.50
C THR A 26 2.92 -25.27 -9.69
N GLN A 27 3.09 -25.49 -8.39
CA GLN A 27 1.99 -25.72 -7.46
C GLN A 27 1.48 -24.40 -6.88
N SER A 28 0.17 -24.20 -6.95
CA SER A 28 -0.51 -23.04 -6.41
C SER A 28 -1.57 -23.46 -5.38
N LEU A 29 -1.69 -22.69 -4.32
CA LEU A 29 -2.74 -22.89 -3.31
C LEU A 29 -4.13 -22.44 -3.80
N ARG A 30 -4.18 -21.60 -4.82
CA ARG A 30 -5.39 -20.98 -5.35
C ARG A 30 -5.35 -21.01 -6.87
N ASP A 31 -6.51 -20.88 -7.45
CA ASP A 31 -6.71 -20.76 -8.90
C ASP A 31 -6.99 -19.31 -9.34
N HIS A 32 -7.28 -19.11 -10.60
CA HIS A 32 -7.60 -17.77 -11.16
C HIS A 32 -8.96 -17.21 -10.74
N SER A 33 -9.74 -17.90 -9.89
CA SER A 33 -10.91 -17.33 -9.22
C SER A 33 -10.53 -16.56 -7.95
N ALA A 34 -9.29 -16.67 -7.51
CA ALA A 34 -8.78 -16.00 -6.33
C ALA A 34 -8.70 -14.49 -6.51
N TYR A 35 -8.90 -13.80 -5.41
CA TYR A 35 -8.63 -12.39 -5.27
C TYR A 35 -7.86 -12.12 -3.97
N SER A 36 -7.22 -10.97 -3.89
CA SER A 36 -6.49 -10.54 -2.70
C SER A 36 -6.86 -9.11 -2.37
N VAL A 37 -7.17 -8.86 -1.10
CA VAL A 37 -7.38 -7.52 -0.55
C VAL A 37 -6.30 -7.26 0.49
N LEU A 38 -5.55 -6.17 0.30
CA LEU A 38 -4.67 -5.59 1.30
C LEU A 38 -5.34 -4.33 1.82
N LEU A 39 -5.49 -4.22 3.14
CA LEU A 39 -6.20 -3.13 3.77
C LEU A 39 -5.44 -2.67 5.02
N ALA A 40 -5.34 -1.34 5.19
CA ALA A 40 -4.79 -0.72 6.39
C ALA A 40 -5.65 0.47 6.80
N THR A 41 -6.07 0.50 8.06
CA THR A 41 -6.86 1.58 8.63
C THR A 41 -5.99 2.43 9.55
N PHE A 42 -6.06 3.74 9.37
CA PHE A 42 -5.34 4.74 10.14
C PHE A 42 -6.33 5.65 10.86
N THR A 43 -6.06 5.93 12.12
CA THR A 43 -6.84 6.87 12.92
C THR A 43 -5.91 7.91 13.52
N ASN A 44 -6.24 9.19 13.40
CA ASN A 44 -5.49 10.26 14.04
C ASN A 44 -6.09 10.63 15.40
N THR A 45 -5.43 11.56 16.10
CA THR A 45 -5.87 12.09 17.40
C THR A 45 -7.25 12.77 17.35
N ASP A 46 -7.64 13.30 16.18
CA ASP A 46 -8.94 13.95 15.97
C ASP A 46 -10.05 12.96 15.57
N THR A 47 -9.82 11.67 15.78
CA THR A 47 -10.75 10.57 15.42
C THR A 47 -11.11 10.46 13.94
N ARG A 48 -10.32 11.08 13.06
CA ARG A 48 -10.46 10.88 11.62
C ARG A 48 -9.93 9.53 11.24
N VAL A 49 -10.75 8.77 10.56
CA VAL A 49 -10.41 7.43 10.10
C VAL A 49 -10.20 7.44 8.60
N VAL A 50 -9.12 6.82 8.16
CA VAL A 50 -8.82 6.60 6.74
C VAL A 50 -8.40 5.17 6.54
N THR A 51 -9.06 4.48 5.63
CA THR A 51 -8.68 3.14 5.21
C THR A 51 -8.09 3.21 3.80
N VAL A 52 -6.87 2.74 3.65
CA VAL A 52 -6.24 2.54 2.34
C VAL A 52 -6.29 1.07 1.98
N PHE A 53 -6.54 0.76 0.72
CA PHE A 53 -6.64 -0.63 0.29
C PHE A 53 -6.17 -0.86 -1.14
N GLN A 54 -5.81 -2.09 -1.43
CA GLN A 54 -5.45 -2.57 -2.76
C GLN A 54 -6.16 -3.90 -3.00
N VAL A 55 -6.74 -4.05 -4.17
CA VAL A 55 -7.41 -5.28 -4.60
C VAL A 55 -6.74 -5.82 -5.84
N ARG A 56 -6.49 -7.13 -5.86
CA ARG A 56 -5.97 -7.86 -7.01
C ARG A 56 -6.85 -9.05 -7.31
N TRP A 57 -7.17 -9.26 -8.57
CA TRP A 57 -8.00 -10.38 -9.02
C TRP A 57 -7.66 -10.76 -10.46
N PHE A 58 -8.13 -11.91 -10.90
CA PHE A 58 -7.98 -12.32 -12.28
C PHE A 58 -9.25 -12.02 -13.08
N SER A 59 -9.09 -11.53 -14.30
CA SER A 59 -10.16 -11.32 -15.27
C SER A 59 -9.64 -11.64 -16.67
N GLY A 60 -10.28 -12.63 -17.32
CA GLY A 60 -9.81 -13.11 -18.63
C GLY A 60 -8.41 -13.72 -18.60
N GLY A 61 -7.99 -14.31 -17.49
CA GLY A 61 -6.65 -14.89 -17.30
C GLY A 61 -5.56 -13.87 -16.94
N GLU A 62 -5.87 -12.57 -16.99
CA GLU A 62 -4.93 -11.51 -16.63
C GLU A 62 -5.13 -11.02 -15.21
N LEU A 63 -4.03 -10.72 -14.51
CA LEU A 63 -4.08 -10.09 -13.20
C LEU A 63 -4.50 -8.63 -13.33
N ARG A 64 -5.62 -8.30 -12.69
CA ARG A 64 -6.13 -6.93 -12.55
C ARG A 64 -5.85 -6.40 -11.16
N ARG A 65 -5.73 -5.10 -11.05
CA ARG A 65 -5.53 -4.41 -9.77
C ARG A 65 -6.29 -3.10 -9.74
N THR A 66 -6.69 -2.70 -8.54
CA THR A 66 -7.19 -1.36 -8.25
C THR A 66 -6.71 -0.95 -6.87
N PHE A 67 -6.59 0.34 -6.67
CA PHE A 67 -6.23 0.95 -5.41
C PHE A 67 -7.40 1.78 -4.93
N GLY A 68 -7.54 1.89 -3.62
CA GLY A 68 -8.62 2.69 -3.08
C GLY A 68 -8.33 3.30 -1.73
N LEU A 69 -9.13 4.28 -1.39
CA LEU A 69 -9.07 5.01 -0.15
C LEU A 69 -10.50 5.30 0.32
N ALA A 70 -10.77 5.08 1.59
CA ALA A 70 -12.04 5.40 2.21
C ALA A 70 -11.84 6.28 3.44
N HIS A 71 -12.72 7.25 3.64
CA HIS A 71 -12.73 8.12 4.83
C HIS A 71 -13.55 7.51 5.98
N CYS A 72 -13.50 6.19 6.10
CA CYS A 72 -14.14 5.40 7.15
C CYS A 72 -13.37 4.10 7.34
N GLU A 73 -13.70 3.39 8.39
CA GLU A 73 -13.23 2.02 8.59
C GLU A 73 -13.91 1.06 7.60
N LEU A 74 -13.12 0.19 6.99
CA LEU A 74 -13.60 -0.88 6.13
C LEU A 74 -13.18 -2.23 6.70
N ASP A 75 -14.03 -3.24 6.48
CA ASP A 75 -13.78 -4.63 6.84
C ASP A 75 -13.75 -5.51 5.60
N ILE A 76 -12.75 -6.41 5.51
CA ILE A 76 -12.56 -7.25 4.32
C ILE A 76 -13.76 -8.16 4.07
N LYS A 77 -14.38 -8.70 5.13
CA LYS A 77 -15.46 -9.68 5.00
C LYS A 77 -16.81 -9.05 4.64
N THR A 78 -17.07 -7.85 5.17
CA THR A 78 -18.36 -7.19 4.97
C THR A 78 -18.37 -6.29 3.75
N ASP A 79 -17.27 -5.55 3.49
CA ASP A 79 -17.24 -4.52 2.46
C ASP A 79 -16.81 -5.06 1.08
N PHE A 80 -15.99 -6.11 1.04
CA PHE A 80 -15.45 -6.66 -0.21
C PHE A 80 -16.12 -7.97 -0.65
N GLN A 81 -16.98 -8.58 0.18
CA GLN A 81 -17.70 -9.80 -0.14
C GLN A 81 -19.19 -9.55 -0.40
N PRO A 82 -19.81 -10.36 -1.27
CA PRO A 82 -19.21 -11.32 -2.17
C PRO A 82 -18.38 -10.63 -3.26
N PHE A 83 -17.17 -11.13 -3.50
CA PHE A 83 -16.30 -10.59 -4.54
C PHE A 83 -16.72 -11.10 -5.92
N ASP A 84 -16.63 -10.25 -6.93
CA ASP A 84 -16.86 -10.61 -8.33
C ASP A 84 -15.87 -9.89 -9.25
N GLY A 85 -15.38 -10.58 -10.26
CA GLY A 85 -14.44 -10.02 -11.24
C GLY A 85 -15.03 -8.97 -12.19
N LYS A 86 -16.35 -8.73 -12.16
CA LYS A 86 -17.06 -7.77 -13.02
C LYS A 86 -17.22 -6.38 -12.41
N GLY A 87 -16.73 -6.20 -11.15
CA GLY A 87 -16.72 -4.90 -10.48
C GLY A 87 -18.01 -4.52 -9.75
N MET A 88 -18.93 -5.46 -9.52
CA MET A 88 -20.14 -5.19 -8.73
C MET A 88 -19.78 -4.92 -7.25
N TRP A 89 -18.73 -5.55 -6.73
CA TRP A 89 -18.18 -5.27 -5.39
C TRP A 89 -17.83 -3.80 -5.22
N ARG A 90 -17.22 -3.17 -6.22
CA ARG A 90 -16.87 -1.74 -6.22
C ARG A 90 -18.13 -0.88 -6.12
N ARG A 91 -19.15 -1.16 -6.94
CA ARG A 91 -20.42 -0.43 -6.90
C ARG A 91 -21.14 -0.57 -5.56
N ARG A 92 -21.10 -1.77 -4.96
CA ARG A 92 -21.67 -1.97 -3.61
C ARG A 92 -20.94 -1.15 -2.57
N LEU A 93 -19.61 -1.18 -2.59
CA LEU A 93 -18.77 -0.41 -1.66
C LEU A 93 -19.05 1.09 -1.78
N GLU A 94 -19.09 1.63 -3.00
CA GLU A 94 -19.45 3.03 -3.26
C GLU A 94 -20.87 3.36 -2.76
N SER A 95 -21.83 2.45 -2.96
CA SER A 95 -23.21 2.67 -2.56
C SER A 95 -23.43 2.59 -1.07
N SER A 96 -22.75 1.68 -0.39
CA SER A 96 -22.86 1.49 1.06
C SER A 96 -22.30 2.68 1.85
N HIS A 97 -21.36 3.42 1.27
CA HIS A 97 -20.69 4.54 1.93
C HIS A 97 -21.02 5.92 1.34
N LYS A 98 -22.12 6.05 0.58
CA LYS A 98 -22.58 7.32 0.00
C LYS A 98 -23.18 8.31 1.00
N GLY A 99 -23.44 7.90 2.23
CA GLY A 99 -24.00 8.75 3.27
C GLY A 99 -22.97 9.46 4.12
N ASN A 100 -23.20 10.73 4.44
CA ASN A 100 -22.53 11.49 5.50
C ASN A 100 -21.00 11.47 5.51
N ARG A 101 -20.36 12.08 4.50
CA ARG A 101 -18.92 12.34 4.45
C ARG A 101 -18.02 11.11 4.29
N THR A 102 -18.56 9.92 4.16
CA THR A 102 -17.80 8.72 3.85
C THR A 102 -17.70 8.56 2.35
N MET A 103 -16.64 9.06 1.77
CA MET A 103 -16.38 8.91 0.34
C MET A 103 -15.33 7.84 0.13
N VAL A 104 -15.57 6.94 -0.80
CA VAL A 104 -14.60 5.96 -1.27
C VAL A 104 -14.04 6.44 -2.60
N GLU A 105 -12.73 6.57 -2.67
CA GLU A 105 -11.99 6.99 -3.85
C GLU A 105 -11.29 5.77 -4.46
N PHE A 106 -11.32 5.62 -5.80
CA PHE A 106 -10.64 4.55 -6.51
C PHE A 106 -9.61 5.11 -7.48
N PHE A 107 -8.50 4.37 -7.65
CA PHE A 107 -7.38 4.74 -8.49
C PHE A 107 -6.98 3.55 -9.36
N GLU A 108 -6.85 3.76 -10.66
CA GLU A 108 -6.44 2.72 -11.60
C GLU A 108 -4.92 2.49 -11.60
N GLY A 109 -4.15 3.47 -11.12
CA GLY A 109 -2.70 3.40 -11.08
C GLY A 109 -2.09 3.83 -9.75
N PRO A 110 -0.85 3.39 -9.48
CA PRO A 110 -0.17 3.65 -8.22
C PRO A 110 0.20 5.12 -8.02
N VAL A 111 0.44 5.89 -9.09
CA VAL A 111 0.90 7.28 -9.00
C VAL A 111 -0.16 8.17 -8.37
N GLY A 112 -1.36 8.23 -8.94
CA GLY A 112 -2.45 9.03 -8.36
C GLY A 112 -2.85 8.59 -6.95
N TYR A 113 -2.75 7.28 -6.67
CA TYR A 113 -2.97 6.74 -5.33
C TYR A 113 -1.91 7.23 -4.33
N ALA A 114 -0.63 7.19 -4.69
CA ALA A 114 0.47 7.66 -3.86
C ALA A 114 0.39 9.17 -3.61
N ASP A 115 0.07 9.96 -4.64
CA ASP A 115 -0.13 11.41 -4.52
C ASP A 115 -1.26 11.73 -3.54
N ARG A 116 -2.38 11.01 -3.64
CA ARG A 116 -3.54 11.21 -2.76
C ARG A 116 -3.22 10.86 -1.31
N ILE A 117 -2.53 9.76 -1.06
CA ILE A 117 -2.06 9.36 0.27
C ILE A 117 -1.12 10.43 0.84
N THR A 118 -0.16 10.89 0.04
CA THR A 118 0.80 11.92 0.43
C THR A 118 0.09 13.21 0.88
N GLN A 119 -0.89 13.67 0.11
CA GLN A 119 -1.71 14.83 0.47
C GLN A 119 -2.51 14.60 1.76
N LEU A 120 -3.15 13.45 1.87
CA LEU A 120 -4.05 13.13 2.99
C LEU A 120 -3.31 13.03 4.32
N PHE A 121 -2.13 12.42 4.30
CA PHE A 121 -1.28 12.26 5.48
C PHE A 121 -0.35 13.45 5.73
N GLY A 122 -0.44 14.52 4.92
CA GLY A 122 0.40 15.70 5.08
C GLY A 122 1.89 15.44 4.88
N MET A 123 2.23 14.40 4.11
CA MET A 123 3.62 14.08 3.79
C MET A 123 4.20 15.15 2.86
N ARG A 124 5.44 15.55 3.09
CA ARG A 124 6.10 16.59 2.28
C ARG A 124 6.36 16.17 0.83
N SER A 125 6.48 14.85 0.59
CA SER A 125 6.71 14.33 -0.76
C SER A 125 6.38 12.84 -0.86
N VAL A 126 6.17 12.35 -2.09
CA VAL A 126 6.05 10.91 -2.41
C VAL A 126 7.31 10.13 -2.02
N LYS A 127 8.46 10.79 -1.92
CA LYS A 127 9.71 10.19 -1.47
C LYS A 127 9.60 9.67 -0.02
N ALA A 128 8.87 10.37 0.86
CA ALA A 128 8.59 9.91 2.22
C ALA A 128 7.79 8.61 2.23
N LEU A 129 6.82 8.45 1.32
CA LEU A 129 6.08 7.19 1.15
C LEU A 129 6.97 6.04 0.66
N SER A 130 7.90 6.34 -0.24
CA SER A 130 8.88 5.36 -0.72
C SER A 130 9.82 4.88 0.38
N LEU A 131 10.27 5.79 1.24
CA LEU A 131 11.06 5.46 2.43
C LEU A 131 10.27 4.60 3.41
N PHE A 132 9.01 4.93 3.66
CA PHE A 132 8.13 4.11 4.49
C PHE A 132 7.99 2.66 3.96
N ASN A 133 7.81 2.51 2.65
CA ASN A 133 7.77 1.18 2.03
C ASN A 133 9.10 0.42 2.18
N GLN A 134 10.22 1.13 2.14
CA GLN A 134 11.56 0.56 2.34
C GLN A 134 11.73 0.06 3.79
N ILE A 135 11.27 0.83 4.77
CA ILE A 135 11.30 0.47 6.20
C ILE A 135 10.47 -0.78 6.47
N VAL A 136 9.25 -0.83 5.96
CA VAL A 136 8.34 -1.99 6.14
C VAL A 136 8.93 -3.26 5.52
N GLY A 137 9.76 -3.12 4.49
CA GLY A 137 10.46 -4.23 3.83
C GLY A 137 11.70 -4.73 4.60
N VAL A 138 12.23 -3.96 5.54
CA VAL A 138 13.41 -4.35 6.34
C VAL A 138 12.95 -5.19 7.53
N LYS A 139 13.42 -6.44 7.57
CA LYS A 139 13.02 -7.42 8.60
C LYS A 139 13.58 -7.13 10.00
N VAL A 140 14.66 -6.36 10.07
CA VAL A 140 15.34 -6.00 11.32
C VAL A 140 15.77 -4.54 11.21
N LEU A 141 15.27 -3.71 12.10
CA LEU A 141 15.77 -2.36 12.31
C LEU A 141 16.71 -2.46 13.52
N ASP A 142 18.01 -2.58 13.26
CA ASP A 142 19.01 -2.64 14.34
C ASP A 142 19.13 -1.31 15.07
N ASP A 143 18.85 -0.20 14.39
CA ASP A 143 18.77 1.14 14.98
C ASP A 143 17.71 2.00 14.26
N LEU A 144 16.53 2.09 14.86
CA LEU A 144 15.42 2.88 14.35
C LEU A 144 15.74 4.38 14.39
N ASP A 145 16.44 4.84 15.42
CA ASP A 145 16.79 6.25 15.61
C ASP A 145 17.78 6.72 14.55
N ASP A 146 18.79 5.91 14.26
CA ASP A 146 19.78 6.22 13.23
C ASP A 146 19.17 6.18 11.84
N PHE A 147 18.27 5.22 11.59
CA PHE A 147 17.53 5.13 10.33
C PHE A 147 16.64 6.37 10.12
N ILE A 148 15.88 6.79 11.13
CA ILE A 148 15.00 7.96 11.07
C ILE A 148 15.84 9.22 10.85
N ARG A 149 16.95 9.36 11.58
CA ARG A 149 17.86 10.51 11.48
C ARG A 149 18.47 10.63 10.08
N THR A 150 18.93 9.52 9.52
CA THR A 150 19.62 9.50 8.22
C THR A 150 18.68 9.62 7.03
N ASN A 151 17.45 9.05 7.11
CA ASN A 151 16.58 8.92 5.94
C ASN A 151 15.31 9.77 5.97
N MET A 152 14.83 10.17 7.14
CA MET A 152 13.56 10.89 7.31
C MET A 152 13.74 12.35 7.74
N LEU A 153 14.82 12.68 8.43
CA LEU A 153 15.15 14.06 8.75
C LEU A 153 15.98 14.60 7.59
N GLU A 154 15.45 15.58 6.86
CA GLU A 154 16.29 16.39 5.98
C GLU A 154 17.39 17.01 6.86
N GLU A 155 18.65 16.91 6.41
CA GLU A 155 19.73 17.69 6.98
C GLU A 155 19.28 19.16 6.95
N GLN A 156 18.75 19.62 8.06
CA GLN A 156 18.60 21.05 8.24
C GLN A 156 20.03 21.56 8.34
N HIS A 157 20.41 22.46 7.44
CA HIS A 157 21.63 23.25 7.54
C HIS A 157 21.57 24.19 8.77
N ALA A 158 21.23 23.60 9.94
CA ALA A 158 21.16 24.30 11.20
C ALA A 158 22.55 24.86 11.58
N GLU A 159 23.61 24.17 11.16
CA GLU A 159 24.99 24.66 11.37
C GLU A 159 25.25 25.93 10.60
N SER A 160 24.84 26.05 9.34
CA SER A 160 25.02 27.27 8.56
C SER A 160 24.17 28.43 9.08
N GLN A 161 22.97 28.17 9.56
CA GLN A 161 22.13 29.17 10.22
C GLN A 161 22.65 29.57 11.59
N TYR A 162 23.22 28.64 12.37
CA TYR A 162 23.82 28.91 13.64
C TYR A 162 25.10 29.76 13.50
N ILE A 163 25.91 29.48 12.47
CA ILE A 163 27.13 30.27 12.18
C ILE A 163 26.73 31.69 11.75
N MET A 164 25.72 31.86 10.88
CA MET A 164 25.22 33.20 10.50
C MET A 164 24.66 33.99 11.69
N LEU A 165 23.94 33.34 12.61
CA LEU A 165 23.45 33.96 13.83
C LEU A 165 24.60 34.37 14.77
N LYS A 166 25.61 33.52 14.90
CA LYS A 166 26.78 33.78 15.76
C LYS A 166 27.62 34.97 15.27
N ASP A 167 27.73 35.10 13.94
CA ASP A 167 28.49 36.22 13.34
C ASP A 167 27.69 37.53 13.36
N SER A 168 26.35 37.49 13.35
CA SER A 168 25.51 38.68 13.48
C SER A 168 25.39 39.23 14.89
N VAL A 169 25.77 38.46 15.92
CA VAL A 169 25.75 38.90 17.34
C VAL A 169 27.10 39.45 17.79
N LYS A 170 28.17 39.38 16.97
CA LYS A 170 29.50 39.90 17.27
C LYS A 170 29.77 41.32 16.74
N THR A 171 28.76 42.03 16.26
CA THR A 171 28.79 43.47 15.93
C THR A 171 28.01 44.22 17.00
#